data_177b7c206e2f8b1da1322ba6b994d263
#
_entry.id   177b7c206e2f8b1da1322ba6b994d263
#
_cell.length_a   1.000
_cell.length_b   1.000
_cell.length_c   1.000
_cell.angle_alpha   90.00
_cell.angle_beta   90.00
_cell.angle_gamma   90.00
#
_symmetry.space_group_name_H-M   'P 1'
#
loop_
_entity.id
_entity.type
_entity.pdbx_description
1 polymer ?
#
loop_
_entity_poly.entity_id
_entity_poly.type
_entity_poly.pdbx_seq_one_letter_code
_entity_poly.pdbx_strand_id
1 'polypeptide(L)'
;MNKFIYPIVVLFLMCACGEDRTYEYLELTQENQWTYDRMSEVYLWNDSIKRPSRKEFFADCGKFFSSLLQPYDKFSYSTDSATATGYGFDFALMRDPLGKQNSRSYALVLFVEPGSPAYMAGIRRGTWISKVGKNNLNSGNYGYLQRGGATTLYTSSIVLDEESMVYMWQEGDTLQLDAACEIEPAALYLDTVYSMRGHNIGYVVCNRFTADAGEAFTAALSRFATEGVSDLIVDLRYCSGGSIAVANSVASVIFPQRCAGEPFCRLSYNAINSSRDTLYTIKPSQTMGLDKVYFICGESTRGVAEVLIASARSILGYNNAVVIGEKSFGEDVMTEEIVSPYNFSISPAVAYVENENYSLTYGIEPDYAVDELADFYSIHALGNTQEYLLYNTIYLIVNGRMPSYELSALSERKCVKGVYGGKGIVR
;
A
#
# COMPACT_ATOMS: atom_id res chain seq x y z
N MET A 1 37.14 92.06 5.38
CA MET A 1 35.83 91.70 4.87
C MET A 1 35.92 90.26 4.35
N ASN A 2 35.59 89.30 5.19
CA ASN A 2 35.62 87.88 4.81
C ASN A 2 34.23 87.41 4.49
N LYS A 3 33.96 87.01 3.27
CA LYS A 3 32.73 86.37 2.85
C LYS A 3 32.84 84.89 3.09
N PHE A 4 32.05 84.35 4.03
CA PHE A 4 31.84 82.94 4.23
C PHE A 4 30.82 82.43 3.17
N ILE A 5 31.28 81.53 2.33
CA ILE A 5 30.45 80.78 1.42
C ILE A 5 30.13 79.45 2.11
N TYR A 6 28.83 79.18 2.47
CA TYR A 6 28.39 77.91 2.93
C TYR A 6 28.04 77.05 1.72
N PRO A 7 28.55 75.81 1.60
CA PRO A 7 28.06 74.88 0.62
C PRO A 7 26.74 74.23 1.13
N ILE A 8 25.69 74.46 0.41
CA ILE A 8 24.41 73.72 0.61
C ILE A 8 24.64 72.27 0.12
N VAL A 9 24.75 71.36 1.07
CA VAL A 9 24.70 69.93 0.78
C VAL A 9 23.24 69.53 0.58
N VAL A 10 22.85 69.38 -0.68
CA VAL A 10 21.52 68.80 -1.03
C VAL A 10 21.62 67.29 -0.83
N LEU A 11 21.07 66.82 0.25
CA LEU A 11 20.87 65.40 0.54
C LEU A 11 19.77 64.87 -0.36
N PHE A 12 20.09 64.26 -1.48
CA PHE A 12 19.14 63.45 -2.24
C PHE A 12 18.80 62.21 -1.41
N LEU A 13 17.68 62.26 -0.72
CA LEU A 13 16.98 61.05 -0.25
C LEU A 13 16.47 60.31 -1.47
N MET A 14 17.25 59.33 -1.92
CA MET A 14 16.78 58.32 -2.83
C MET A 14 15.75 57.50 -2.07
N CYS A 15 14.49 57.89 -2.13
CA CYS A 15 13.38 57.00 -1.89
C CYS A 15 13.44 55.93 -3.01
N ALA A 16 14.17 54.87 -2.75
CA ALA A 16 14.01 53.66 -3.49
C ALA A 16 12.64 53.10 -3.11
N CYS A 17 11.58 53.62 -3.73
CA CYS A 17 10.36 52.84 -3.91
C CYS A 17 10.78 51.61 -4.71
N GLY A 18 11.10 50.54 -4.03
CA GLY A 18 11.15 49.25 -4.69
C GLY A 18 9.74 49.02 -5.24
N GLU A 19 9.62 49.04 -6.57
CA GLU A 19 8.37 48.54 -7.20
C GLU A 19 8.07 47.18 -6.59
N ASP A 20 6.86 47.02 -6.08
CA ASP A 20 6.39 45.74 -5.60
C ASP A 20 6.26 44.82 -6.82
N ARG A 21 7.29 44.06 -7.10
CA ARG A 21 7.35 43.08 -8.20
C ARG A 21 6.71 41.74 -7.83
N THR A 22 5.98 41.68 -6.75
CA THR A 22 5.31 40.46 -6.27
C THR A 22 4.42 39.85 -7.35
N TYR A 23 3.81 40.67 -8.19
CA TYR A 23 2.97 40.22 -9.31
C TYR A 23 3.73 39.47 -10.40
N GLU A 24 5.00 39.81 -10.66
CA GLU A 24 5.81 39.15 -11.70
C GLU A 24 6.18 37.73 -11.33
N TYR A 25 6.18 37.43 -10.02
CA TYR A 25 6.58 36.11 -9.48
C TYR A 25 5.39 35.32 -8.94
N LEU A 26 4.19 35.88 -8.97
CA LEU A 26 3.00 35.24 -8.40
C LEU A 26 2.72 33.88 -9.07
N GLU A 27 2.77 33.84 -10.40
CA GLU A 27 2.53 32.61 -11.18
C GLU A 27 3.57 31.51 -10.88
N LEU A 28 4.82 31.90 -10.53
CA LEU A 28 5.89 30.96 -10.26
C LEU A 28 5.88 30.45 -8.81
N THR A 29 5.14 31.09 -7.91
CA THR A 29 5.15 30.78 -6.48
C THR A 29 3.77 30.35 -5.94
N GLN A 30 2.71 30.55 -6.70
CA GLN A 30 1.34 30.31 -6.24
C GLN A 30 1.08 28.84 -5.86
N GLU A 31 1.69 27.89 -6.56
CA GLU A 31 1.56 26.45 -6.27
C GLU A 31 2.16 26.09 -4.91
N ASN A 32 3.37 26.59 -4.66
CA ASN A 32 4.07 26.36 -3.40
C ASN A 32 3.44 27.16 -2.25
N GLN A 33 2.88 28.35 -2.53
CA GLN A 33 2.11 29.11 -1.54
C GLN A 33 0.84 28.35 -1.15
N TRP A 34 0.09 27.81 -2.11
CA TRP A 34 -1.07 26.97 -1.86
C TRP A 34 -0.67 25.74 -1.04
N THR A 35 0.42 25.05 -1.41
CA THR A 35 0.94 23.90 -0.68
C THR A 35 1.26 24.25 0.78
N TYR A 36 1.97 25.37 1.01
CA TYR A 36 2.29 25.84 2.35
C TYR A 36 1.03 26.14 3.18
N ASP A 37 0.06 26.82 2.57
CA ASP A 37 -1.19 27.19 3.25
C ASP A 37 -2.00 25.94 3.63
N ARG A 38 -2.11 24.97 2.72
CA ARG A 38 -2.79 23.69 3.00
C ARG A 38 -2.08 22.90 4.08
N MET A 39 -0.75 22.74 3.97
CA MET A 39 0.04 22.04 4.98
C MET A 39 -0.07 22.71 6.37
N SER A 40 -0.05 24.04 6.42
CA SER A 40 -0.19 24.78 7.68
C SER A 40 -1.57 24.57 8.33
N GLU A 41 -2.60 24.24 7.55
CA GLU A 41 -3.96 24.00 8.03
C GLU A 41 -4.18 22.53 8.43
N VAL A 42 -3.82 21.58 7.54
CA VAL A 42 -4.29 20.20 7.67
C VAL A 42 -3.23 19.22 8.15
N TYR A 43 -1.94 19.54 7.98
CA TYR A 43 -0.87 18.60 8.32
C TYR A 43 -0.90 18.28 9.82
N LEU A 44 -0.77 17.02 10.16
CA LEU A 44 -0.86 16.52 11.54
C LEU A 44 0.13 17.23 12.48
N TRP A 45 1.31 17.51 11.99
CA TRP A 45 2.39 18.20 12.71
C TRP A 45 2.61 19.65 12.21
N ASN A 46 1.50 20.35 11.91
CA ASN A 46 1.53 21.70 11.35
C ASN A 46 2.29 22.71 12.23
N ASP A 47 2.22 22.59 13.56
CA ASP A 47 2.94 23.46 14.51
C ASP A 47 4.48 23.38 14.36
N SER A 48 4.97 22.29 13.77
CA SER A 48 6.41 22.04 13.55
C SER A 48 6.89 22.52 12.18
N ILE A 49 6.00 22.99 11.30
CA ILE A 49 6.38 23.53 9.99
C ILE A 49 7.11 24.86 10.18
N LYS A 50 8.36 24.91 9.72
CA LYS A 50 9.09 26.16 9.64
C LYS A 50 8.66 26.93 8.40
N ARG A 51 8.41 28.24 8.57
CA ARG A 51 8.06 29.07 7.42
C ARG A 51 9.22 29.10 6.41
N PRO A 52 8.98 28.70 5.14
CA PRO A 52 10.03 28.72 4.13
C PRO A 52 10.52 30.14 3.82
N SER A 53 11.77 30.26 3.41
CA SER A 53 12.31 31.51 2.88
C SER A 53 11.71 31.83 1.52
N ARG A 54 11.75 33.09 1.09
CA ARG A 54 11.21 33.50 -0.22
C ARG A 54 11.77 32.71 -1.40
N LYS A 55 13.01 32.26 -1.33
CA LYS A 55 13.65 31.49 -2.41
C LYS A 55 13.10 30.06 -2.52
N GLU A 56 12.65 29.48 -1.42
CA GLU A 56 12.12 28.11 -1.42
C GLU A 56 10.79 28.01 -2.16
N PHE A 57 10.00 29.10 -2.21
CA PHE A 57 8.75 29.13 -2.97
C PHE A 57 8.94 29.00 -4.49
N PHE A 58 10.17 29.10 -5.01
CA PHE A 58 10.49 28.85 -6.43
C PHE A 58 10.99 27.43 -6.70
N ALA A 59 10.97 26.56 -5.70
CA ALA A 59 11.37 25.16 -5.86
C ALA A 59 10.29 24.39 -6.66
N ASP A 60 10.70 23.26 -7.18
CA ASP A 60 9.78 22.23 -7.70
C ASP A 60 8.76 21.81 -6.63
N CYS A 61 7.49 21.66 -7.00
CA CYS A 61 6.38 21.46 -6.06
C CYS A 61 6.56 20.23 -5.16
N GLY A 62 7.03 19.11 -5.74
CA GLY A 62 7.26 17.90 -4.97
C GLY A 62 8.41 18.04 -3.97
N LYS A 63 9.48 18.77 -4.37
CA LYS A 63 10.60 19.08 -3.47
C LYS A 63 10.19 20.07 -2.38
N PHE A 64 9.37 21.06 -2.74
CA PHE A 64 8.84 22.01 -1.78
C PHE A 64 7.97 21.33 -0.74
N PHE A 65 7.00 20.52 -1.19
CA PHE A 65 6.17 19.71 -0.29
C PHE A 65 7.04 18.85 0.65
N SER A 66 8.00 18.12 0.08
CA SER A 66 8.90 17.27 0.87
C SER A 66 9.72 18.05 1.90
N SER A 67 10.04 19.33 1.64
CA SER A 67 10.77 20.19 2.57
C SER A 67 9.96 20.63 3.78
N LEU A 68 8.62 20.54 3.72
CA LEU A 68 7.72 20.88 4.83
C LEU A 68 7.49 19.69 5.77
N LEU A 69 7.83 18.47 5.35
CA LEU A 69 7.59 17.26 6.12
C LEU A 69 8.54 17.15 7.32
N GLN A 70 8.03 16.56 8.39
CA GLN A 70 8.85 16.20 9.53
C GLN A 70 9.73 14.98 9.19
N PRO A 71 10.95 14.86 9.74
CA PRO A 71 11.86 13.75 9.42
C PRO A 71 11.31 12.34 9.77
N TYR A 72 10.35 12.27 10.68
CA TYR A 72 9.70 11.02 11.09
C TYR A 72 8.43 10.71 10.27
N ASP A 73 7.96 11.66 9.43
CA ASP A 73 6.84 11.42 8.53
C ASP A 73 7.30 10.56 7.34
N LYS A 74 6.78 9.34 7.27
CA LYS A 74 7.07 8.36 6.23
C LYS A 74 5.88 8.12 5.29
N PHE A 75 4.78 8.83 5.53
CA PHE A 75 3.48 8.50 4.95
C PHE A 75 2.96 9.58 4.00
N SER A 76 3.30 10.84 4.25
CA SER A 76 2.91 11.96 3.38
C SER A 76 3.64 11.90 2.04
N TYR A 77 2.92 12.18 0.96
CA TYR A 77 3.48 12.19 -0.39
C TYR A 77 2.78 13.21 -1.28
N SER A 78 3.39 13.54 -2.41
CA SER A 78 2.80 14.34 -3.48
C SER A 78 2.84 13.59 -4.81
N THR A 79 1.93 13.92 -5.70
CA THR A 79 1.84 13.37 -7.05
C THR A 79 1.73 14.50 -8.08
N ASP A 80 2.58 14.46 -9.12
CA ASP A 80 2.63 15.47 -10.18
C ASP A 80 1.46 15.35 -11.18
N SER A 81 0.61 14.35 -11.02
CA SER A 81 -0.56 14.10 -11.87
C SER A 81 -1.68 13.55 -10.99
N ALA A 82 -2.90 14.02 -11.24
CA ALA A 82 -4.10 13.55 -10.56
C ALA A 82 -4.37 12.04 -10.75
N THR A 83 -3.74 11.40 -11.72
CA THR A 83 -3.91 9.97 -12.02
C THR A 83 -2.58 9.25 -12.06
N ALA A 84 -2.39 8.32 -11.12
CA ALA A 84 -1.26 7.41 -11.18
C ALA A 84 -1.53 6.34 -12.25
N THR A 85 -0.68 6.27 -13.26
CA THR A 85 -0.75 5.24 -14.29
C THR A 85 0.20 4.08 -13.97
N GLY A 86 -0.22 2.87 -14.30
CA GLY A 86 0.56 1.66 -14.12
C GLY A 86 0.19 0.59 -15.14
N TYR A 87 0.89 -0.52 -15.11
CA TYR A 87 0.53 -1.69 -15.92
C TYR A 87 -0.43 -2.64 -15.18
N GLY A 88 -0.65 -2.43 -13.87
CA GLY A 88 -1.58 -3.19 -13.06
C GLY A 88 -1.04 -4.52 -12.58
N PHE A 89 0.25 -4.61 -12.25
CA PHE A 89 0.82 -5.77 -11.57
C PHE A 89 1.91 -5.39 -10.59
N ASP A 90 2.07 -6.21 -9.57
CA ASP A 90 3.14 -6.12 -8.59
C ASP A 90 4.07 -7.33 -8.72
N PHE A 91 5.33 -7.15 -8.35
CA PHE A 91 6.36 -8.17 -8.51
C PHE A 91 7.44 -8.09 -7.43
N ALA A 92 8.06 -9.23 -7.15
CA ALA A 92 9.32 -9.30 -6.43
C ALA A 92 10.48 -9.31 -7.44
N LEU A 93 11.42 -8.36 -7.30
CA LEU A 93 12.64 -8.38 -8.08
C LEU A 93 13.66 -9.29 -7.38
N MET A 94 14.01 -10.39 -8.00
CA MET A 94 14.95 -11.36 -7.46
C MET A 94 16.24 -11.33 -8.28
N ARG A 95 17.40 -11.27 -7.60
CA ARG A 95 18.68 -11.59 -8.23
C ARG A 95 18.61 -13.07 -8.62
N ASP A 96 19.18 -13.45 -9.77
CA ASP A 96 19.04 -14.82 -10.29
C ASP A 96 18.94 -15.87 -9.16
N PRO A 97 17.76 -16.41 -8.88
CA PRO A 97 17.55 -17.33 -7.76
C PRO A 97 18.26 -18.67 -7.96
N LEU A 98 18.63 -19.00 -9.21
CA LEU A 98 19.41 -20.19 -9.50
C LEU A 98 20.92 -19.96 -9.34
N GLY A 99 21.35 -18.71 -9.09
CA GLY A 99 22.75 -18.37 -8.84
C GLY A 99 23.69 -18.52 -10.03
N LYS A 100 23.15 -18.67 -11.24
CA LYS A 100 23.95 -18.89 -12.46
C LYS A 100 24.46 -17.60 -13.11
N GLN A 101 23.77 -16.47 -12.88
CA GLN A 101 24.05 -15.19 -13.52
C GLN A 101 23.92 -14.03 -12.53
N ASN A 102 24.95 -13.75 -11.76
CA ASN A 102 24.94 -12.75 -10.67
C ASN A 102 24.57 -11.31 -11.08
N SER A 103 24.65 -10.97 -12.37
CA SER A 103 24.29 -9.64 -12.89
C SER A 103 22.85 -9.52 -13.38
N ARG A 104 22.12 -10.62 -13.47
CA ARG A 104 20.71 -10.63 -13.90
C ARG A 104 19.77 -10.63 -12.71
N SER A 105 18.65 -9.96 -12.91
CA SER A 105 17.50 -10.08 -12.03
C SER A 105 16.30 -10.55 -12.83
N TYR A 106 15.36 -11.14 -12.14
CA TYR A 106 14.09 -11.61 -12.68
C TYR A 106 12.98 -11.01 -11.82
N ALA A 107 11.88 -10.60 -12.45
CA ALA A 107 10.70 -10.17 -11.72
C ALA A 107 9.71 -11.33 -11.63
N LEU A 108 9.42 -11.77 -10.43
CA LEU A 108 8.36 -12.74 -10.14
C LEU A 108 7.08 -11.98 -9.88
N VAL A 109 6.09 -12.16 -10.74
CA VAL A 109 4.80 -11.48 -10.60
C VAL A 109 4.01 -12.08 -9.43
N LEU A 110 3.63 -11.23 -8.47
CA LEU A 110 2.93 -11.62 -7.25
C LEU A 110 1.44 -11.34 -7.32
N PHE A 111 1.06 -10.28 -8.03
CA PHE A 111 -0.31 -9.84 -8.15
C PHE A 111 -0.55 -9.19 -9.52
N VAL A 112 -1.74 -9.39 -10.09
CA VAL A 112 -2.16 -8.74 -11.34
C VAL A 112 -3.61 -8.27 -11.19
N GLU A 113 -3.85 -6.99 -11.40
CA GLU A 113 -5.19 -6.42 -11.34
C GLU A 113 -6.02 -6.87 -12.55
N PRO A 114 -7.20 -7.45 -12.34
CA PRO A 114 -8.09 -7.84 -13.43
C PRO A 114 -8.42 -6.67 -14.38
N GLY A 115 -8.39 -6.93 -15.68
CA GLY A 115 -8.67 -5.91 -16.70
C GLY A 115 -7.54 -4.93 -16.99
N SER A 116 -6.43 -4.98 -16.24
CA SER A 116 -5.25 -4.14 -16.47
C SER A 116 -4.50 -4.49 -17.77
N PRO A 117 -3.62 -3.62 -18.26
CA PRO A 117 -2.73 -3.93 -19.40
C PRO A 117 -1.94 -5.24 -19.19
N ALA A 118 -1.44 -5.48 -17.98
CA ALA A 118 -0.73 -6.72 -17.65
C ALA A 118 -1.65 -7.96 -17.73
N TYR A 119 -2.87 -7.84 -17.20
CA TYR A 119 -3.84 -8.92 -17.27
C TYR A 119 -4.21 -9.24 -18.72
N MET A 120 -4.44 -8.23 -19.54
CA MET A 120 -4.79 -8.37 -20.96
C MET A 120 -3.63 -8.95 -21.78
N ALA A 121 -2.38 -8.63 -21.42
CA ALA A 121 -1.20 -9.22 -22.03
C ALA A 121 -0.96 -10.69 -21.65
N GLY A 122 -1.78 -11.26 -20.74
CA GLY A 122 -1.63 -12.65 -20.28
C GLY A 122 -0.69 -12.83 -19.11
N ILE A 123 -0.23 -11.75 -18.47
CA ILE A 123 0.57 -11.83 -17.24
C ILE A 123 -0.31 -12.31 -16.10
N ARG A 124 0.20 -13.23 -15.31
CA ARG A 124 -0.48 -13.81 -14.14
C ARG A 124 0.49 -13.94 -12.97
N ARG A 125 -0.05 -14.09 -11.75
CA ARG A 125 0.74 -14.46 -10.57
C ARG A 125 1.60 -15.69 -10.87
N GLY A 126 2.87 -15.67 -10.51
CA GLY A 126 3.85 -16.71 -10.80
C GLY A 126 4.58 -16.55 -12.14
N THR A 127 4.19 -15.59 -12.99
CA THR A 127 4.96 -15.28 -14.21
C THR A 127 6.32 -14.71 -13.85
N TRP A 128 7.37 -15.27 -14.42
CA TRP A 128 8.72 -14.71 -14.35
C TRP A 128 9.01 -13.84 -15.56
N ILE A 129 9.42 -12.59 -15.33
CA ILE A 129 9.83 -11.66 -16.37
C ILE A 129 11.35 -11.53 -16.33
N SER A 130 12.02 -11.83 -17.45
CA SER A 130 13.48 -11.82 -17.58
C SER A 130 14.03 -10.60 -18.33
N LYS A 131 13.22 -9.99 -19.23
CA LYS A 131 13.62 -8.83 -20.04
C LYS A 131 12.45 -7.88 -20.23
N VAL A 132 12.78 -6.59 -20.38
CA VAL A 132 11.86 -5.53 -20.81
C VAL A 132 12.45 -4.85 -22.05
N GLY A 133 11.70 -4.83 -23.14
CA GLY A 133 12.23 -4.44 -24.44
C GLY A 133 13.41 -5.32 -24.85
N LYS A 134 14.55 -4.71 -25.16
CA LYS A 134 15.77 -5.43 -25.53
C LYS A 134 16.71 -5.71 -24.36
N ASN A 135 16.35 -5.29 -23.13
CA ASN A 135 17.26 -5.28 -22.00
C ASN A 135 16.92 -6.38 -21.00
N ASN A 136 17.93 -7.10 -20.52
CA ASN A 136 17.78 -7.96 -19.35
C ASN A 136 17.45 -7.13 -18.12
N LEU A 137 16.57 -7.66 -17.25
CA LEU A 137 16.23 -7.00 -16.00
C LEU A 137 17.42 -6.98 -15.04
N ASN A 138 17.52 -5.87 -14.32
CA ASN A 138 18.49 -5.64 -13.25
C ASN A 138 17.96 -4.57 -12.29
N SER A 139 18.68 -4.31 -11.21
CA SER A 139 18.32 -3.31 -10.19
C SER A 139 18.28 -1.85 -10.69
N GLY A 140 18.80 -1.56 -11.88
CA GLY A 140 18.79 -0.21 -12.45
C GLY A 140 17.63 0.05 -13.43
N ASN A 141 16.97 -1.00 -13.95
CA ASN A 141 15.97 -0.84 -15.00
C ASN A 141 14.58 -1.43 -14.68
N TYR A 142 14.39 -2.03 -13.51
CA TYR A 142 13.09 -2.61 -13.11
C TYR A 142 11.93 -1.58 -13.11
N GLY A 143 12.24 -0.30 -12.97
CA GLY A 143 11.24 0.77 -13.03
C GLY A 143 10.44 0.81 -14.34
N TYR A 144 10.97 0.25 -15.42
CA TYR A 144 10.23 0.08 -16.67
C TYR A 144 9.08 -0.95 -16.60
N LEU A 145 9.04 -1.76 -15.53
CA LEU A 145 7.90 -2.65 -15.25
C LEU A 145 6.77 -1.98 -14.47
N GLN A 146 7.00 -0.78 -13.96
CA GLN A 146 6.01 -0.09 -13.12
C GLN A 146 5.12 0.83 -13.94
N ARG A 147 5.70 1.54 -14.91
CA ARG A 147 5.00 2.56 -15.72
C ARG A 147 5.74 2.81 -17.03
N GLY A 148 5.04 3.30 -18.03
CA GLY A 148 5.64 3.71 -19.30
C GLY A 148 4.69 3.52 -20.48
N GLY A 149 5.25 3.64 -21.69
CA GLY A 149 4.55 3.33 -22.94
C GLY A 149 4.42 1.83 -23.19
N ALA A 150 3.80 1.47 -24.29
CA ALA A 150 3.73 0.08 -24.74
C ALA A 150 5.13 -0.52 -24.88
N THR A 151 5.29 -1.76 -24.44
CA THR A 151 6.59 -2.45 -24.42
C THR A 151 6.44 -3.95 -24.62
N THR A 152 7.55 -4.61 -24.89
CA THR A 152 7.61 -6.07 -25.03
C THR A 152 8.26 -6.67 -23.78
N LEU A 153 7.64 -7.66 -23.18
CA LEU A 153 8.17 -8.43 -22.08
C LEU A 153 8.54 -9.83 -22.53
N TYR A 154 9.60 -10.36 -21.96
CA TYR A 154 10.02 -11.75 -22.17
C TYR A 154 9.89 -12.50 -20.87
N THR A 155 9.14 -13.57 -20.90
CA THR A 155 8.93 -14.43 -19.74
C THR A 155 9.98 -15.52 -19.68
N SER A 156 10.06 -16.18 -18.54
CA SER A 156 10.87 -17.36 -18.29
C SER A 156 10.18 -18.24 -17.27
N SER A 157 10.56 -19.50 -17.20
CA SER A 157 10.13 -20.43 -16.15
C SER A 157 11.33 -21.13 -15.55
N ILE A 158 11.19 -21.59 -14.31
CA ILE A 158 12.15 -22.46 -13.66
C ILE A 158 11.64 -23.89 -13.82
N VAL A 159 12.44 -24.73 -14.44
CA VAL A 159 12.10 -26.15 -14.66
C VAL A 159 13.15 -27.04 -14.01
N LEU A 160 12.72 -28.18 -13.49
CA LEU A 160 13.62 -29.21 -13.02
C LEU A 160 14.03 -30.07 -14.22
N ASP A 161 15.34 -30.13 -14.49
CA ASP A 161 15.88 -31.10 -15.41
C ASP A 161 15.92 -32.46 -14.70
N GLU A 162 15.11 -33.40 -15.13
CA GLU A 162 14.95 -34.70 -14.51
C GLU A 162 16.20 -35.58 -14.62
N GLU A 163 17.04 -35.35 -15.64
CA GLU A 163 18.28 -36.13 -15.81
C GLU A 163 19.37 -35.70 -14.84
N SER A 164 19.57 -34.38 -14.71
CA SER A 164 20.60 -33.81 -13.83
C SER A 164 20.10 -33.49 -12.42
N MET A 165 18.79 -33.55 -12.19
CA MET A 165 18.13 -33.11 -10.94
C MET A 165 18.51 -31.68 -10.56
N VAL A 166 18.71 -30.82 -11.58
CA VAL A 166 19.08 -29.39 -11.39
C VAL A 166 18.03 -28.49 -11.96
N TYR A 167 17.63 -27.46 -11.19
CA TYR A 167 16.77 -26.42 -11.71
C TYR A 167 17.49 -25.54 -12.73
N MET A 168 16.79 -25.24 -13.83
CA MET A 168 17.28 -24.37 -14.89
C MET A 168 16.22 -23.41 -15.39
N TRP A 169 16.70 -22.28 -15.96
CA TRP A 169 15.84 -21.34 -16.66
C TRP A 169 15.48 -21.88 -18.04
N GLN A 170 14.20 -21.86 -18.31
CA GLN A 170 13.63 -22.06 -19.66
C GLN A 170 13.08 -20.73 -20.16
N GLU A 171 13.40 -20.34 -21.38
CA GLU A 171 12.77 -19.17 -22.04
C GLU A 171 11.29 -19.46 -22.26
N GLY A 172 10.47 -18.47 -21.93
CA GLY A 172 9.02 -18.52 -22.10
C GLY A 172 8.54 -17.65 -23.27
N ASP A 173 7.33 -17.15 -23.15
CA ASP A 173 6.66 -16.39 -24.17
C ASP A 173 7.17 -14.94 -24.26
N THR A 174 6.93 -14.33 -25.43
CA THR A 174 7.08 -12.90 -25.64
C THR A 174 5.69 -12.24 -25.59
N LEU A 175 5.50 -11.35 -24.64
CA LEU A 175 4.22 -10.69 -24.39
C LEU A 175 4.29 -9.23 -24.83
N GLN A 176 3.23 -8.76 -25.50
CA GLN A 176 3.07 -7.34 -25.83
C GLN A 176 2.26 -6.69 -24.71
N LEU A 177 2.85 -5.72 -24.04
CA LEU A 177 2.25 -4.96 -22.97
C LEU A 177 1.84 -3.58 -23.49
N ASP A 178 0.56 -3.27 -23.41
CA ASP A 178 0.04 -1.96 -23.76
C ASP A 178 0.57 -0.88 -22.80
N ALA A 179 0.42 0.39 -23.18
CA ALA A 179 0.85 1.50 -22.37
C ALA A 179 0.16 1.48 -20.99
N ALA A 180 0.90 1.92 -19.98
CA ALA A 180 0.37 2.11 -18.64
C ALA A 180 -0.84 3.06 -18.67
N CYS A 181 -1.87 2.71 -17.91
CA CYS A 181 -3.10 3.49 -17.79
C CYS A 181 -3.49 3.63 -16.32
N GLU A 182 -4.51 4.41 -16.06
CA GLU A 182 -5.17 4.43 -14.75
C GLU A 182 -5.78 3.06 -14.48
N ILE A 183 -5.53 2.53 -13.29
CA ILE A 183 -6.01 1.22 -12.86
C ILE A 183 -7.03 1.42 -11.74
N GLU A 184 -8.24 0.96 -11.97
CA GLU A 184 -9.23 0.84 -10.91
C GLU A 184 -9.13 -0.55 -10.29
N PRO A 185 -8.85 -0.64 -8.97
CA PRO A 185 -8.79 -1.92 -8.29
C PRO A 185 -10.15 -2.61 -8.31
N ALA A 186 -10.17 -3.94 -8.45
CA ALA A 186 -11.38 -4.72 -8.27
C ALA A 186 -11.96 -4.49 -6.86
N ALA A 187 -13.29 -4.40 -6.76
CA ALA A 187 -14.00 -4.22 -5.48
C ALA A 187 -13.58 -5.28 -4.46
N LEU A 188 -13.67 -6.56 -4.84
CA LEU A 188 -12.96 -7.67 -4.21
C LEU A 188 -12.19 -8.41 -5.29
N TYR A 189 -10.96 -8.79 -4.98
CA TYR A 189 -10.17 -9.58 -5.93
C TYR A 189 -10.72 -10.99 -6.09
N LEU A 190 -11.12 -11.62 -4.98
CA LEU A 190 -11.64 -12.97 -4.94
C LEU A 190 -12.47 -13.19 -3.67
N ASP A 191 -13.53 -13.97 -3.79
CA ASP A 191 -14.23 -14.58 -2.67
C ASP A 191 -14.66 -16.02 -3.02
N THR A 192 -14.52 -16.96 -2.09
CA THR A 192 -14.88 -18.38 -2.30
C THR A 192 -15.07 -19.11 -0.98
N VAL A 193 -15.64 -20.31 -1.03
CA VAL A 193 -15.81 -21.21 0.12
C VAL A 193 -15.16 -22.55 -0.16
N TYR A 194 -14.41 -23.06 0.79
CA TYR A 194 -13.82 -24.40 0.76
C TYR A 194 -14.47 -25.28 1.82
N SER A 195 -14.93 -26.47 1.42
CA SER A 195 -15.41 -27.49 2.36
C SER A 195 -14.36 -28.56 2.55
N MET A 196 -13.75 -28.62 3.73
CA MET A 196 -12.64 -29.53 4.04
C MET A 196 -12.76 -30.12 5.45
N ARG A 197 -12.83 -31.45 5.53
CA ARG A 197 -12.82 -32.21 6.80
C ARG A 197 -13.80 -31.68 7.87
N GLY A 198 -15.00 -31.25 7.44
CA GLY A 198 -16.04 -30.75 8.33
C GLY A 198 -15.97 -29.24 8.63
N HIS A 199 -15.01 -28.53 8.07
CA HIS A 199 -14.93 -27.06 8.07
C HIS A 199 -15.49 -26.50 6.77
N ASN A 200 -16.31 -25.46 6.86
CA ASN A 200 -16.66 -24.59 5.75
C ASN A 200 -15.89 -23.29 5.93
N ILE A 201 -14.87 -23.12 5.11
CA ILE A 201 -13.90 -22.02 5.23
C ILE A 201 -14.21 -20.98 4.16
N GLY A 202 -14.65 -19.80 4.56
CA GLY A 202 -14.76 -18.64 3.69
C GLY A 202 -13.38 -18.03 3.48
N TYR A 203 -13.06 -17.66 2.25
CA TYR A 203 -11.84 -16.97 1.89
C TYR A 203 -12.16 -15.74 1.06
N VAL A 204 -11.62 -14.60 1.44
CA VAL A 204 -11.82 -13.34 0.75
C VAL A 204 -10.49 -12.60 0.62
N VAL A 205 -10.20 -12.09 -0.58
CA VAL A 205 -9.02 -11.26 -0.87
C VAL A 205 -9.45 -9.83 -1.11
N CYS A 206 -8.98 -8.91 -0.28
CA CYS A 206 -9.28 -7.48 -0.38
C CYS A 206 -7.97 -6.67 -0.48
N ASN A 207 -7.81 -5.93 -1.57
CA ASN A 207 -6.61 -5.12 -1.81
C ASN A 207 -6.80 -3.65 -1.43
N ARG A 208 -8.07 -3.20 -1.28
CA ARG A 208 -8.40 -1.84 -0.89
C ARG A 208 -9.80 -1.74 -0.31
N PHE A 209 -9.97 -0.99 0.77
CA PHE A 209 -11.26 -0.72 1.39
C PHE A 209 -11.93 0.50 0.74
N THR A 210 -12.36 0.37 -0.53
CA THR A 210 -13.21 1.34 -1.22
C THR A 210 -14.69 1.14 -0.87
N ALA A 211 -15.57 2.09 -1.22
CA ALA A 211 -17.01 1.92 -0.99
C ALA A 211 -17.54 0.65 -1.67
N ASP A 212 -17.18 0.44 -2.94
CA ASP A 212 -17.59 -0.74 -3.71
C ASP A 212 -17.04 -2.05 -3.10
N ALA A 213 -15.80 -2.01 -2.57
CA ALA A 213 -15.24 -3.15 -1.85
C ALA A 213 -16.03 -3.46 -0.58
N GLY A 214 -16.48 -2.44 0.14
CA GLY A 214 -17.33 -2.62 1.33
C GLY A 214 -18.66 -3.30 1.02
N GLU A 215 -19.31 -2.89 -0.06
CA GLU A 215 -20.56 -3.52 -0.54
C GLU A 215 -20.34 -4.97 -0.97
N ALA A 216 -19.32 -5.22 -1.80
CA ALA A 216 -18.95 -6.55 -2.27
C ALA A 216 -18.54 -7.47 -1.11
N PHE A 217 -17.80 -6.95 -0.13
CA PHE A 217 -17.40 -7.68 1.07
C PHE A 217 -18.63 -8.08 1.89
N THR A 218 -19.55 -7.15 2.13
CA THR A 218 -20.78 -7.40 2.86
C THR A 218 -21.66 -8.46 2.15
N ALA A 219 -21.75 -8.38 0.83
CA ALA A 219 -22.45 -9.37 0.02
C ALA A 219 -21.81 -10.77 0.11
N ALA A 220 -20.48 -10.84 0.01
CA ALA A 220 -19.73 -12.09 0.16
C ALA A 220 -19.93 -12.71 1.54
N LEU A 221 -19.82 -11.93 2.61
CA LEU A 221 -20.03 -12.41 3.99
C LEU A 221 -21.47 -12.87 4.23
N SER A 222 -22.46 -12.18 3.66
CA SER A 222 -23.87 -12.60 3.74
C SER A 222 -24.10 -13.95 3.05
N ARG A 223 -23.48 -14.17 1.90
CA ARG A 223 -23.48 -15.45 1.20
C ARG A 223 -22.80 -16.55 2.03
N PHE A 224 -21.63 -16.26 2.60
CA PHE A 224 -20.89 -17.18 3.46
C PHE A 224 -21.71 -17.61 4.68
N ALA A 225 -22.45 -16.69 5.30
CA ALA A 225 -23.36 -17.02 6.39
C ALA A 225 -24.45 -18.00 5.94
N THR A 226 -25.01 -17.84 4.72
CA THR A 226 -26.02 -18.73 4.15
C THR A 226 -25.44 -20.11 3.81
N GLU A 227 -24.18 -20.18 3.38
CA GLU A 227 -23.45 -21.42 3.06
C GLU A 227 -22.90 -22.12 4.31
N GLY A 228 -23.15 -21.57 5.52
CA GLY A 228 -22.74 -22.16 6.79
C GLY A 228 -21.23 -22.13 7.02
N VAL A 229 -20.57 -21.05 6.57
CA VAL A 229 -19.16 -20.83 6.84
C VAL A 229 -18.91 -20.75 8.34
N SER A 230 -18.00 -21.59 8.84
CA SER A 230 -17.60 -21.67 10.24
C SER A 230 -16.28 -20.95 10.55
N ASP A 231 -15.43 -20.81 9.54
CA ASP A 231 -14.10 -20.22 9.64
C ASP A 231 -13.91 -19.21 8.50
N LEU A 232 -13.33 -18.05 8.80
CA LEU A 232 -13.10 -16.99 7.82
C LEU A 232 -11.62 -16.68 7.69
N ILE A 233 -11.13 -16.65 6.46
CA ILE A 233 -9.80 -16.15 6.10
C ILE A 233 -9.99 -14.83 5.34
N VAL A 234 -9.40 -13.76 5.86
CA VAL A 234 -9.34 -12.44 5.21
C VAL A 234 -7.91 -12.21 4.75
N ASP A 235 -7.68 -12.28 3.44
CA ASP A 235 -6.37 -12.07 2.85
C ASP A 235 -6.15 -10.60 2.51
N LEU A 236 -5.28 -9.97 3.25
CA LEU A 236 -4.94 -8.55 3.18
C LEU A 236 -3.49 -8.32 2.76
N ARG A 237 -2.76 -9.35 2.29
CA ARG A 237 -1.32 -9.27 2.02
C ARG A 237 -0.93 -8.14 1.05
N TYR A 238 -1.83 -7.77 0.12
CA TYR A 238 -1.63 -6.67 -0.81
C TYR A 238 -2.53 -5.47 -0.53
N CYS A 239 -3.19 -5.44 0.63
CA CYS A 239 -4.11 -4.36 0.96
C CYS A 239 -3.36 -3.07 1.31
N SER A 240 -3.49 -2.07 0.45
CA SER A 240 -2.75 -0.81 0.53
C SER A 240 -3.48 0.31 1.27
N GLY A 241 -4.62 0.03 1.92
CA GLY A 241 -5.38 1.02 2.68
C GLY A 241 -6.83 1.16 2.24
N GLY A 242 -7.38 2.37 2.34
CA GLY A 242 -8.76 2.69 1.99
C GLY A 242 -9.50 3.46 3.09
N SER A 243 -10.83 3.31 3.17
CA SER A 243 -11.69 4.03 4.12
C SER A 243 -11.82 3.29 5.45
N ILE A 244 -11.53 3.97 6.55
CA ILE A 244 -11.76 3.47 7.91
C ILE A 244 -13.24 3.15 8.15
N ALA A 245 -14.14 3.96 7.62
CA ALA A 245 -15.58 3.72 7.74
C ALA A 245 -16.00 2.40 7.07
N VAL A 246 -15.42 2.10 5.90
CA VAL A 246 -15.67 0.83 5.18
C VAL A 246 -15.13 -0.37 5.98
N ALA A 247 -13.90 -0.30 6.48
CA ALA A 247 -13.31 -1.38 7.28
C ALA A 247 -14.09 -1.58 8.60
N ASN A 248 -14.56 -0.51 9.24
CA ASN A 248 -15.42 -0.60 10.42
C ASN A 248 -16.77 -1.29 10.10
N SER A 249 -17.34 -1.02 8.91
CA SER A 249 -18.57 -1.69 8.47
C SER A 249 -18.31 -3.18 8.23
N VAL A 250 -17.20 -3.53 7.59
CA VAL A 250 -16.79 -4.93 7.37
C VAL A 250 -16.57 -5.65 8.71
N ALA A 251 -15.86 -5.04 9.65
CA ALA A 251 -15.67 -5.58 11.00
C ALA A 251 -17.02 -5.81 11.70
N SER A 252 -17.97 -4.88 11.53
CA SER A 252 -19.31 -4.96 12.11
C SER A 252 -20.14 -6.10 11.55
N VAL A 253 -19.86 -6.58 10.32
CA VAL A 253 -20.49 -7.80 9.76
C VAL A 253 -19.79 -9.07 10.25
N ILE A 254 -18.47 -9.06 10.40
CA ILE A 254 -17.69 -10.22 10.82
C ILE A 254 -17.94 -10.55 12.30
N PHE A 255 -17.86 -9.54 13.17
CA PHE A 255 -17.81 -9.74 14.63
C PHE A 255 -19.17 -10.06 15.22
N PRO A 256 -19.23 -10.83 16.33
CA PRO A 256 -20.47 -11.19 16.96
C PRO A 256 -21.18 -9.97 17.60
N GLN A 257 -22.51 -10.12 17.76
CA GLN A 257 -23.39 -9.07 18.31
C GLN A 257 -22.93 -8.53 19.69
N ARG A 258 -22.26 -9.36 20.50
CA ARG A 258 -21.73 -8.93 21.81
C ARG A 258 -20.64 -7.86 21.71
N CYS A 259 -20.02 -7.68 20.54
CA CYS A 259 -19.00 -6.66 20.31
C CYS A 259 -19.59 -5.27 19.97
N ALA A 260 -20.92 -5.12 20.05
CA ALA A 260 -21.58 -3.85 19.79
C ALA A 260 -21.09 -2.75 20.73
N GLY A 261 -20.66 -1.61 20.16
CA GLY A 261 -20.16 -0.47 20.91
C GLY A 261 -18.67 -0.51 21.23
N GLU A 262 -17.99 -1.65 21.02
CA GLU A 262 -16.52 -1.73 21.21
C GLU A 262 -15.78 -0.76 20.30
N PRO A 263 -14.72 -0.10 20.78
CA PRO A 263 -13.93 0.85 20.01
C PRO A 263 -13.21 0.13 18.85
N PHE A 264 -13.46 0.56 17.61
CA PHE A 264 -12.71 0.12 16.44
C PHE A 264 -11.40 0.91 16.32
N CYS A 265 -11.48 2.24 16.19
CA CYS A 265 -10.36 3.16 16.29
C CYS A 265 -10.85 4.59 16.53
N ARG A 266 -9.94 5.46 16.94
CA ARG A 266 -10.12 6.91 17.02
C ARG A 266 -9.26 7.59 15.97
N LEU A 267 -9.81 8.61 15.32
CA LEU A 267 -9.04 9.59 14.56
C LEU A 267 -8.84 10.83 15.42
N SER A 268 -7.58 11.24 15.57
CA SER A 268 -7.19 12.46 16.31
C SER A 268 -6.43 13.39 15.38
N TYR A 269 -7.07 14.51 15.03
CA TYR A 269 -6.50 15.50 14.11
C TYR A 269 -5.62 16.51 14.85
N ASN A 270 -4.95 17.40 14.10
CA ASN A 270 -4.23 18.52 14.70
C ASN A 270 -5.18 19.48 15.44
N ALA A 271 -4.63 20.39 16.25
CA ALA A 271 -5.41 21.28 17.10
C ALA A 271 -6.42 22.16 16.33
N ILE A 272 -6.10 22.56 15.09
CA ILE A 272 -6.99 23.36 14.23
C ILE A 272 -8.22 22.54 13.80
N ASN A 273 -8.02 21.26 13.54
CA ASN A 273 -9.02 20.34 13.00
C ASN A 273 -9.62 19.40 14.06
N SER A 274 -9.41 19.65 15.35
CA SER A 274 -9.87 18.78 16.45
C SER A 274 -11.40 18.55 16.47
N SER A 275 -12.18 19.42 15.85
CA SER A 275 -13.62 19.22 15.65
C SER A 275 -13.96 18.03 14.73
N ARG A 276 -12.98 17.52 13.97
CA ARG A 276 -13.09 16.33 13.12
C ARG A 276 -12.76 15.03 13.86
N ASP A 277 -12.29 15.08 15.11
CA ASP A 277 -11.97 13.91 15.90
C ASP A 277 -13.16 12.94 15.93
N THR A 278 -12.90 11.68 15.64
CA THR A 278 -13.97 10.71 15.46
C THR A 278 -13.62 9.39 16.13
N LEU A 279 -14.53 8.85 16.91
CA LEU A 279 -14.45 7.49 17.44
C LEU A 279 -15.34 6.58 16.59
N TYR A 280 -14.72 5.63 15.92
CA TYR A 280 -15.41 4.53 15.26
C TYR A 280 -15.67 3.40 16.24
N THR A 281 -16.90 2.85 16.22
CA THR A 281 -17.30 1.74 17.07
C THR A 281 -17.95 0.64 16.24
N ILE A 282 -17.88 -0.60 16.70
CA ILE A 282 -18.53 -1.74 16.07
C ILE A 282 -20.05 -1.60 16.20
N LYS A 283 -20.76 -1.73 15.07
CA LYS A 283 -22.22 -1.59 14.97
C LYS A 283 -22.83 -2.79 14.25
N PRO A 284 -22.86 -3.98 14.87
CA PRO A 284 -23.38 -5.19 14.23
C PRO A 284 -24.88 -5.01 13.91
N SER A 285 -25.27 -5.25 12.66
CA SER A 285 -26.68 -5.28 12.23
C SER A 285 -27.09 -6.65 11.73
N GLN A 286 -26.35 -7.17 10.75
CA GLN A 286 -26.42 -8.55 10.28
C GLN A 286 -24.99 -9.08 10.36
N THR A 287 -24.75 -10.05 11.21
CA THR A 287 -23.39 -10.51 11.50
C THR A 287 -23.25 -12.00 11.21
N MET A 288 -22.08 -12.39 10.70
CA MET A 288 -21.68 -13.80 10.69
C MET A 288 -21.49 -14.36 12.10
N GLY A 289 -21.23 -13.47 13.08
CA GLY A 289 -21.07 -13.84 14.48
C GLY A 289 -19.86 -14.69 14.77
N LEU A 290 -18.78 -14.51 14.01
CA LEU A 290 -17.58 -15.30 14.14
C LEU A 290 -16.77 -14.86 15.35
N ASP A 291 -16.50 -15.82 16.23
CA ASP A 291 -15.63 -15.61 17.40
C ASP A 291 -14.14 -15.65 17.02
N LYS A 292 -13.82 -16.22 15.86
CA LYS A 292 -12.45 -16.37 15.39
C LYS A 292 -12.32 -16.02 13.91
N VAL A 293 -11.27 -15.28 13.56
CA VAL A 293 -10.95 -14.85 12.19
C VAL A 293 -9.46 -15.05 11.94
N TYR A 294 -9.10 -15.48 10.74
CA TYR A 294 -7.73 -15.65 10.28
C TYR A 294 -7.40 -14.59 9.26
N PHE A 295 -6.29 -13.91 9.44
CA PHE A 295 -5.80 -12.89 8.52
C PHE A 295 -4.52 -13.35 7.85
N ILE A 296 -4.44 -13.20 6.54
CA ILE A 296 -3.18 -13.31 5.81
C ILE A 296 -2.63 -11.90 5.63
N CYS A 297 -1.41 -11.68 6.10
CA CYS A 297 -0.73 -10.39 6.16
C CYS A 297 0.59 -10.45 5.39
N GLY A 298 1.01 -9.34 4.82
CA GLY A 298 2.29 -9.20 4.13
C GLY A 298 2.90 -7.81 4.36
N GLU A 299 4.12 -7.58 3.87
CA GLU A 299 4.81 -6.28 3.96
C GLU A 299 4.02 -5.13 3.29
N SER A 300 3.10 -5.44 2.36
CA SER A 300 2.22 -4.46 1.71
C SER A 300 0.94 -4.18 2.47
N THR A 301 0.62 -4.96 3.51
CA THR A 301 -0.53 -4.71 4.39
C THR A 301 -0.31 -3.42 5.16
N ARG A 302 -1.16 -2.40 4.96
CA ARG A 302 -0.98 -1.09 5.60
C ARG A 302 -2.27 -0.37 5.94
N GLY A 303 -2.16 0.62 6.81
CA GLY A 303 -3.22 1.56 7.16
C GLY A 303 -4.47 0.87 7.64
N VAL A 304 -5.57 1.05 6.93
CA VAL A 304 -6.90 0.51 7.28
C VAL A 304 -6.92 -1.01 7.46
N ALA A 305 -6.11 -1.76 6.68
CA ALA A 305 -5.98 -3.20 6.85
C ALA A 305 -5.36 -3.56 8.21
N GLU A 306 -4.35 -2.82 8.64
CA GLU A 306 -3.73 -2.97 9.95
C GLU A 306 -4.70 -2.61 11.08
N VAL A 307 -5.50 -1.56 10.88
CA VAL A 307 -6.56 -1.16 11.82
C VAL A 307 -7.57 -2.29 12.00
N LEU A 308 -8.02 -2.93 10.92
CA LEU A 308 -8.95 -4.06 10.99
C LEU A 308 -8.38 -5.24 11.80
N ILE A 309 -7.12 -5.63 11.51
CA ILE A 309 -6.45 -6.73 12.21
C ILE A 309 -6.25 -6.40 13.69
N ALA A 310 -5.74 -5.20 13.99
CA ALA A 310 -5.46 -4.77 15.36
C ALA A 310 -6.75 -4.63 16.18
N SER A 311 -7.82 -4.10 15.58
CA SER A 311 -9.12 -4.01 16.21
C SER A 311 -9.72 -5.40 16.48
N ALA A 312 -9.55 -6.34 15.54
CA ALA A 312 -9.95 -7.74 15.75
C ALA A 312 -9.19 -8.35 16.95
N ARG A 313 -7.89 -8.14 17.07
CA ARG A 313 -7.09 -8.58 18.22
C ARG A 313 -7.53 -7.93 19.53
N SER A 314 -7.85 -6.63 19.50
CA SER A 314 -8.33 -5.91 20.69
C SER A 314 -9.70 -6.42 21.18
N ILE A 315 -10.63 -6.68 20.24
CA ILE A 315 -12.03 -6.97 20.52
C ILE A 315 -12.28 -8.48 20.74
N LEU A 316 -11.72 -9.32 19.87
CA LEU A 316 -11.90 -10.78 19.92
C LEU A 316 -10.82 -11.48 20.77
N GLY A 317 -9.68 -10.81 20.99
CA GLY A 317 -8.49 -11.37 21.61
C GLY A 317 -7.51 -11.99 20.61
N TYR A 318 -6.23 -12.02 20.98
CA TYR A 318 -5.13 -12.50 20.12
C TYR A 318 -5.31 -13.94 19.63
N ASN A 319 -5.85 -14.83 20.47
CA ASN A 319 -6.10 -16.23 20.07
C ASN A 319 -7.22 -16.39 19.05
N ASN A 320 -8.03 -15.35 18.87
CA ASN A 320 -9.20 -15.34 18.02
C ASN A 320 -9.04 -14.47 16.76
N ALA A 321 -8.06 -13.59 16.73
CA ALA A 321 -7.66 -12.82 15.55
C ALA A 321 -6.25 -13.24 15.13
N VAL A 322 -6.17 -14.39 14.45
CA VAL A 322 -4.92 -15.07 14.13
C VAL A 322 -4.32 -14.52 12.84
N VAL A 323 -3.05 -14.14 12.88
CA VAL A 323 -2.35 -13.55 11.73
C VAL A 323 -1.26 -14.49 11.23
N ILE A 324 -1.30 -14.79 9.93
CA ILE A 324 -0.34 -15.65 9.22
C ILE A 324 0.33 -14.82 8.12
N GLY A 325 1.61 -15.02 7.91
CA GLY A 325 2.36 -14.37 6.84
C GLY A 325 3.53 -13.54 7.33
N GLU A 326 3.68 -12.33 6.81
CA GLU A 326 4.81 -11.46 7.11
C GLU A 326 4.34 -10.26 7.93
N LYS A 327 5.31 -9.57 8.55
CA LYS A 327 5.06 -8.34 9.30
C LYS A 327 4.49 -7.26 8.40
N SER A 328 3.46 -6.54 8.86
CA SER A 328 2.84 -5.45 8.13
C SER A 328 3.69 -4.17 8.13
N PHE A 329 3.25 -3.18 7.37
CA PHE A 329 4.01 -1.95 7.10
C PHE A 329 4.17 -1.02 8.32
N GLY A 330 3.14 -0.86 9.14
CA GLY A 330 3.15 0.03 10.31
C GLY A 330 2.72 1.46 10.00
N GLU A 331 1.51 1.64 9.46
CA GLU A 331 0.93 2.96 9.17
C GLU A 331 -0.07 3.35 10.26
N ASP A 332 0.34 4.25 11.16
CA ASP A 332 -0.44 4.72 12.31
C ASP A 332 -1.06 6.11 12.11
N VAL A 333 -1.04 6.62 10.88
CA VAL A 333 -1.64 7.89 10.51
C VAL A 333 -2.58 7.74 9.31
N MET A 334 -3.57 8.59 9.26
CA MET A 334 -4.44 8.75 8.08
C MET A 334 -3.88 9.85 7.19
N THR A 335 -3.74 9.56 5.89
CA THR A 335 -3.46 10.57 4.87
C THR A 335 -4.73 10.96 4.14
N GLU A 336 -4.84 12.22 3.72
CA GLU A 336 -5.97 12.73 2.94
C GLU A 336 -5.45 13.38 1.66
N GLU A 337 -5.95 12.92 0.51
CA GLU A 337 -5.56 13.52 -0.77
C GLU A 337 -6.26 14.87 -0.95
N ILE A 338 -5.47 15.88 -1.29
CA ILE A 338 -5.94 17.25 -1.55
C ILE A 338 -5.45 17.63 -2.95
N VAL A 339 -6.40 17.72 -3.87
CA VAL A 339 -6.12 18.09 -5.25
C VAL A 339 -5.87 19.59 -5.35
N SER A 340 -4.75 19.95 -5.93
CA SER A 340 -4.37 21.33 -6.22
C SER A 340 -5.08 21.84 -7.47
N PRO A 341 -5.42 23.15 -7.53
CA PRO A 341 -5.87 23.78 -8.77
C PRO A 341 -4.76 23.86 -9.84
N TYR A 342 -3.53 23.44 -9.54
CA TYR A 342 -2.35 23.56 -10.38
C TYR A 342 -1.85 22.22 -10.94
N ASN A 343 -2.71 21.22 -11.02
CA ASN A 343 -2.45 19.94 -11.69
C ASN A 343 -1.48 18.99 -10.92
N PHE A 344 -1.42 19.11 -9.62
CA PHE A 344 -0.77 18.14 -8.74
C PHE A 344 -1.65 17.89 -7.51
N SER A 345 -1.36 16.84 -6.74
CA SER A 345 -2.01 16.61 -5.45
C SER A 345 -0.98 16.37 -4.34
N ILE A 346 -1.39 16.68 -3.12
CA ILE A 346 -0.66 16.36 -1.91
C ILE A 346 -1.50 15.42 -1.04
N SER A 347 -0.85 14.49 -0.39
CA SER A 347 -1.48 13.58 0.57
C SER A 347 -0.74 13.66 1.90
N PRO A 348 -0.96 14.75 2.68
CA PRO A 348 -0.37 14.88 4.01
C PRO A 348 -0.98 13.88 5.00
N ALA A 349 -0.20 13.47 6.00
CA ALA A 349 -0.75 12.87 7.22
C ALA A 349 -1.61 13.93 7.94
N VAL A 350 -2.88 13.62 8.22
CA VAL A 350 -3.84 14.57 8.79
C VAL A 350 -4.36 14.18 10.16
N ALA A 351 -4.33 12.90 10.51
CA ALA A 351 -4.77 12.41 11.81
C ALA A 351 -3.96 11.19 12.26
N TYR A 352 -3.79 11.06 13.57
CA TYR A 352 -3.40 9.78 14.17
C TYR A 352 -4.56 8.80 14.09
N VAL A 353 -4.22 7.51 13.89
CA VAL A 353 -5.15 6.40 14.00
C VAL A 353 -4.81 5.63 15.27
N GLU A 354 -5.65 5.77 16.28
CA GLU A 354 -5.34 5.35 17.65
C GLU A 354 -6.38 4.36 18.18
N ASN A 355 -5.92 3.50 19.08
CA ASN A 355 -6.77 2.70 19.96
C ASN A 355 -6.00 2.46 21.27
N GLU A 356 -6.69 2.49 22.39
CA GLU A 356 -6.09 2.30 23.72
C GLU A 356 -5.41 0.93 23.91
N ASN A 357 -5.83 -0.05 23.11
CA ASN A 357 -5.42 -1.44 23.23
C ASN A 357 -4.34 -1.88 22.25
N TYR A 358 -3.97 -1.04 21.28
CA TYR A 358 -2.94 -1.37 20.28
C TYR A 358 -2.22 -0.13 19.73
N SER A 359 -1.02 -0.36 19.18
CA SER A 359 -0.26 0.62 18.39
C SER A 359 0.11 0.02 17.05
N LEU A 360 0.01 0.81 15.98
CA LEU A 360 0.36 0.42 14.61
C LEU A 360 1.76 0.87 14.19
N THR A 361 2.41 1.71 14.98
CA THR A 361 3.71 2.36 14.64
C THR A 361 4.79 1.42 14.14
N TYR A 362 4.78 0.18 14.63
CA TYR A 362 5.78 -0.83 14.25
C TYR A 362 5.22 -1.96 13.37
N GLY A 363 3.99 -1.82 12.89
CA GLY A 363 3.29 -2.86 12.16
C GLY A 363 2.79 -4.01 13.05
N ILE A 364 2.11 -4.94 12.40
CA ILE A 364 1.53 -6.11 13.06
C ILE A 364 2.46 -7.29 12.84
N GLU A 365 2.95 -7.86 13.93
CA GLU A 365 3.69 -9.12 13.89
C GLU A 365 2.71 -10.29 13.69
N PRO A 366 3.00 -11.22 12.77
CA PRO A 366 2.19 -12.42 12.60
C PRO A 366 2.36 -13.38 13.77
N ASP A 367 1.29 -14.12 14.09
CA ASP A 367 1.36 -15.22 15.07
C ASP A 367 2.12 -16.42 14.50
N TYR A 368 2.02 -16.58 13.17
CA TYR A 368 2.75 -17.59 12.41
C TYR A 368 3.48 -16.91 11.24
N ALA A 369 4.77 -16.70 11.42
CA ALA A 369 5.62 -16.12 10.37
C ALA A 369 5.80 -17.11 9.22
N VAL A 370 5.31 -16.73 8.04
CA VAL A 370 5.40 -17.50 6.80
C VAL A 370 5.75 -16.54 5.68
N ASP A 371 6.93 -16.72 5.08
CA ASP A 371 7.38 -15.94 3.93
C ASP A 371 6.62 -16.39 2.68
N GLU A 372 5.94 -15.46 2.00
CA GLU A 372 5.21 -15.73 0.76
C GLU A 372 6.09 -16.33 -0.33
N LEU A 373 7.36 -15.98 -0.35
CA LEU A 373 8.34 -16.41 -1.34
C LEU A 373 9.16 -17.63 -0.90
N ALA A 374 8.83 -18.26 0.22
CA ALA A 374 9.53 -19.45 0.68
C ALA A 374 9.51 -20.59 -0.34
N ASP A 375 8.43 -20.71 -1.11
CA ASP A 375 8.31 -21.64 -2.24
C ASP A 375 8.13 -20.91 -3.58
N PHE A 376 9.05 -20.02 -3.93
CA PHE A 376 8.98 -19.25 -5.16
C PHE A 376 9.08 -20.09 -6.45
N TYR A 377 9.39 -21.36 -6.34
CA TYR A 377 9.38 -22.30 -7.47
C TYR A 377 7.97 -22.70 -7.87
N SER A 378 7.03 -22.67 -6.94
CA SER A 378 5.66 -23.17 -7.09
C SER A 378 4.64 -22.11 -6.68
N ILE A 379 4.73 -20.92 -7.26
CA ILE A 379 3.77 -19.83 -6.98
C ILE A 379 2.43 -20.15 -7.66
N HIS A 380 1.43 -20.44 -6.84
CA HIS A 380 0.06 -20.66 -7.29
C HIS A 380 -0.77 -19.38 -7.27
N ALA A 381 -1.85 -19.37 -8.07
CA ALA A 381 -2.82 -18.27 -8.07
C ALA A 381 -3.47 -18.09 -6.69
N LEU A 382 -3.83 -16.86 -6.34
CA LEU A 382 -4.64 -16.59 -5.15
C LEU A 382 -5.95 -17.38 -5.24
N GLY A 383 -6.36 -17.97 -4.13
CA GLY A 383 -7.54 -18.86 -4.08
C GLY A 383 -7.27 -20.32 -4.47
N ASN A 384 -6.10 -20.65 -4.99
CA ASN A 384 -5.71 -22.05 -5.11
C ASN A 384 -5.30 -22.57 -3.72
N THR A 385 -5.90 -23.69 -3.29
CA THR A 385 -5.62 -24.28 -1.98
C THR A 385 -4.18 -24.78 -1.79
N GLN A 386 -3.38 -24.81 -2.86
CA GLN A 386 -1.95 -25.09 -2.84
C GLN A 386 -1.10 -23.81 -2.79
N GLU A 387 -1.72 -22.63 -2.87
CA GLU A 387 -1.00 -21.36 -2.65
C GLU A 387 -0.45 -21.32 -1.22
N TYR A 388 0.82 -20.96 -1.09
CA TYR A 388 1.60 -21.28 0.11
C TYR A 388 1.02 -20.71 1.40
N LEU A 389 0.62 -19.41 1.43
CA LEU A 389 0.02 -18.82 2.61
C LEU A 389 -1.40 -19.35 2.87
N LEU A 390 -2.20 -19.51 1.83
CA LEU A 390 -3.55 -20.05 1.94
C LEU A 390 -3.51 -21.52 2.40
N TYR A 391 -2.62 -22.34 1.85
CA TYR A 391 -2.42 -23.72 2.28
C TYR A 391 -2.08 -23.82 3.76
N ASN A 392 -1.12 -23.02 4.24
CA ASN A 392 -0.70 -22.99 5.64
C ASN A 392 -1.87 -22.58 6.55
N THR A 393 -2.66 -21.58 6.13
CA THR A 393 -3.80 -21.10 6.90
C THR A 393 -4.92 -22.16 6.96
N ILE A 394 -5.28 -22.77 5.84
CA ILE A 394 -6.25 -23.88 5.82
C ILE A 394 -5.76 -25.05 6.66
N TYR A 395 -4.49 -25.40 6.55
CA TYR A 395 -3.92 -26.50 7.34
C TYR A 395 -4.00 -26.22 8.84
N LEU A 396 -3.72 -24.97 9.26
CA LEU A 396 -3.86 -24.54 10.65
C LEU A 396 -5.31 -24.65 11.14
N ILE A 397 -6.28 -24.21 10.33
CA ILE A 397 -7.72 -24.30 10.66
C ILE A 397 -8.11 -25.75 10.89
N VAL A 398 -7.78 -26.62 9.93
CA VAL A 398 -8.23 -28.01 9.90
C VAL A 398 -7.54 -28.91 10.94
N ASN A 399 -6.26 -28.64 11.24
CA ASN A 399 -5.44 -29.51 12.07
C ASN A 399 -5.06 -28.89 13.43
N GLY A 400 -5.41 -27.63 13.68
CA GLY A 400 -5.09 -26.92 14.93
C GLY A 400 -3.60 -26.60 15.13
N ARG A 401 -2.77 -26.82 14.10
CA ARG A 401 -1.32 -26.57 14.12
C ARG A 401 -0.80 -26.28 12.74
N MET A 402 0.35 -25.59 12.65
CA MET A 402 1.05 -25.41 11.39
C MET A 402 1.60 -26.73 10.84
N PRO A 403 1.71 -26.85 9.50
CA PRO A 403 2.42 -27.98 8.91
C PRO A 403 3.89 -27.95 9.33
N SER A 404 4.48 -29.15 9.51
CA SER A 404 5.93 -29.27 9.73
C SER A 404 6.61 -29.42 8.37
N TYR A 405 7.34 -28.38 7.94
CA TYR A 405 8.18 -28.45 6.74
C TYR A 405 9.65 -28.53 7.11
N GLU A 406 10.40 -29.37 6.40
CA GLU A 406 11.79 -29.09 6.13
C GLU A 406 11.82 -28.14 4.92
N LEU A 407 12.04 -26.86 5.14
CA LEU A 407 12.28 -25.90 4.06
C LEU A 407 13.49 -26.40 3.27
N SER A 408 13.35 -26.56 1.96
CA SER A 408 14.46 -26.96 1.12
C SER A 408 15.60 -25.94 1.27
N ALA A 409 16.85 -26.39 1.22
CA ALA A 409 18.04 -25.54 1.37
C ALA A 409 18.13 -24.36 0.37
N LEU A 410 17.21 -24.28 -0.58
CA LEU A 410 17.06 -23.20 -1.57
C LEU A 410 16.28 -22.00 -1.03
N SER A 411 15.46 -22.17 0.02
CA SER A 411 14.67 -21.08 0.65
C SER A 411 15.55 -20.07 1.40
N GLU A 412 16.80 -20.39 1.73
CA GLU A 412 17.74 -19.46 2.36
C GLU A 412 18.35 -18.43 1.40
N ARG A 413 18.08 -18.52 0.10
CA ARG A 413 18.59 -17.54 -0.88
C ARG A 413 17.74 -16.28 -0.83
N LYS A 414 18.19 -15.34 0.00
CA LYS A 414 17.59 -14.03 0.23
C LYS A 414 17.17 -13.36 -1.06
N CYS A 415 15.87 -13.15 -1.19
CA CYS A 415 15.31 -12.17 -2.11
C CYS A 415 16.06 -10.84 -1.94
N VAL A 416 16.49 -10.20 -3.02
CA VAL A 416 16.90 -8.81 -2.97
C VAL A 416 15.61 -8.04 -2.77
N LYS A 417 15.35 -7.57 -1.56
CA LYS A 417 14.18 -6.81 -1.10
C LYS A 417 13.07 -6.78 -2.14
N GLY A 418 11.92 -7.35 -1.81
CA GLY A 418 10.75 -7.19 -2.64
C GLY A 418 10.59 -5.72 -2.96
N VAL A 419 10.74 -5.35 -4.22
CA VAL A 419 10.34 -4.04 -4.68
C VAL A 419 8.84 -4.17 -4.88
N TYR A 420 8.11 -4.07 -3.77
CA TYR A 420 6.67 -3.87 -3.83
C TYR A 420 6.47 -2.51 -4.49
N GLY A 421 6.51 -2.52 -5.80
CA GLY A 421 6.52 -1.34 -6.64
C GLY A 421 5.18 -0.66 -6.77
N GLY A 422 4.31 -0.95 -5.86
CA GLY A 422 2.96 -0.44 -5.85
C GLY A 422 2.78 1.03 -5.51
N LYS A 423 3.56 1.94 -6.07
CA LYS A 423 3.09 3.32 -6.24
C LYS A 423 2.09 3.47 -7.40
N GLY A 424 1.70 2.38 -8.03
CA GLY A 424 0.69 2.36 -9.08
C GLY A 424 -0.74 2.16 -8.57
N ILE A 425 -0.92 1.77 -7.31
CA ILE A 425 -2.25 1.72 -6.69
C ILE A 425 -2.45 3.05 -5.99
N VAL A 426 -3.30 3.88 -6.56
CA VAL A 426 -3.71 5.17 -5.99
C VAL A 426 -4.34 4.87 -4.62
N ARG A 427 -3.85 5.56 -3.60
CA ARG A 427 -4.38 5.49 -2.23
C ARG A 427 -5.75 6.13 -2.13
#